data_493e61e356af05f3af2b100d7724376b
#
_entry.id   493e61e356af05f3af2b100d7724376b
#
_cell.length_a   1.000
_cell.length_b   1.000
_cell.length_c   1.000
_cell.angle_alpha   90.00
_cell.angle_beta   90.00
_cell.angle_gamma   90.00
#
_symmetry.space_group_name_H-M   'P 1'
#
loop_
_entity.id
_entity.type
_entity.pdbx_description
1 polymer ?
#
loop_
_entity_poly.entity_id
_entity_poly.type
_entity_poly.pdbx_seq_one_letter_code
_entity_poly.pdbx_strand_id
1 'polypeptide(L)'
;MLTKYTSIELYFQKKYKLLIKNNFLFKSLGVGFLIVFFLSLEHRAGTDTTLRRQHSDPTRVEAVMNRVEKLYRTQPGQALRMLEDLGPRNRLGMNQRGTWHLLKSKCYQRQNKYQLSIEEALMAETSLLKSNDSSGLMGCYSIKGNAYFHLLALDASAECYRKAVRLAVALDRKDAEADLTLNLGNIYAQQKDWNQAGAYYRDALLYYKNSKDPMVSYVLNNLGVVEEMNGRYREAKKYYTQAWRLDAQLLDSMAMASDLINLGEVCLKLQQCQESLQCLRQALSISKALDNGGYMSRVLMLQAEGHLRCGGGRDSALHYARQVVRCVEQKLSEDTLNLRKAHALLASQLTASGQANEAVLHYKAWRLLDSIVQAREAQEKLLEIQASYDSEHLQRKSERLEFEKILLQTRSERLHATNLALAGALLLSLAVGVLLFYRQKALRNRDQQAD
;
A
#
# COMPACT_ATOMS: atom_id res chain seq x y z
N MET A 1 9.75 -24.08 -26.93
CA MET A 1 8.82 -22.97 -27.19
C MET A 1 9.05 -22.24 -28.52
N LEU A 2 9.86 -22.74 -29.40
CA LEU A 2 10.19 -22.12 -30.70
C LEU A 2 9.41 -22.68 -31.90
N THR A 3 8.53 -23.67 -31.70
CA THR A 3 7.82 -24.35 -32.78
C THR A 3 6.37 -23.90 -33.02
N LYS A 4 5.86 -22.95 -32.22
CA LYS A 4 4.49 -22.41 -32.40
C LYS A 4 4.40 -21.08 -33.16
N TYR A 5 5.51 -20.40 -33.37
CA TYR A 5 5.51 -19.12 -34.10
C TYR A 5 5.58 -19.28 -35.61
N THR A 6 6.12 -20.38 -36.14
CA THR A 6 6.25 -20.64 -37.56
C THR A 6 4.95 -21.02 -38.28
N SER A 7 3.95 -21.51 -37.56
CA SER A 7 2.66 -21.92 -38.13
C SER A 7 1.68 -20.75 -38.38
N ILE A 8 1.85 -19.64 -37.66
CA ILE A 8 0.99 -18.45 -37.78
C ILE A 8 1.44 -17.58 -38.95
N GLU A 9 2.75 -17.44 -39.19
CA GLU A 9 3.29 -16.70 -40.33
C GLU A 9 2.99 -17.41 -41.65
N LEU A 10 3.04 -18.75 -41.71
CA LEU A 10 2.68 -19.52 -42.91
C LEU A 10 1.18 -19.45 -43.25
N TYR A 11 0.33 -19.33 -42.24
CA TYR A 11 -1.12 -19.15 -42.41
C TYR A 11 -1.45 -17.77 -43.02
N PHE A 12 -0.79 -16.71 -42.57
CA PHE A 12 -0.99 -15.36 -43.08
C PHE A 12 -0.41 -15.20 -44.52
N GLN A 13 0.74 -15.76 -44.82
CA GLN A 13 1.30 -15.69 -46.19
C GLN A 13 0.45 -16.44 -47.22
N LYS A 14 -0.17 -17.57 -46.85
CA LYS A 14 -1.09 -18.30 -47.76
C LYS A 14 -2.39 -17.53 -48.02
N LYS A 15 -2.93 -16.83 -47.04
CA LYS A 15 -4.19 -16.08 -47.15
C LYS A 15 -4.02 -14.80 -47.98
N TYR A 16 -2.89 -14.14 -47.91
CA TYR A 16 -2.60 -12.93 -48.70
C TYR A 16 -2.19 -13.22 -50.18
N LYS A 17 -1.61 -14.38 -50.47
CA LYS A 17 -1.30 -14.78 -51.84
C LYS A 17 -2.55 -15.09 -52.69
N LEU A 18 -3.67 -15.48 -52.08
CA LEU A 18 -4.95 -15.70 -52.75
C LEU A 18 -5.71 -14.40 -53.10
N LEU A 19 -5.46 -13.33 -52.32
CA LEU A 19 -6.12 -12.03 -52.51
C LEU A 19 -5.51 -11.20 -53.67
N ILE A 20 -4.27 -11.45 -54.05
CA ILE A 20 -3.56 -10.71 -55.12
C ILE A 20 -3.82 -11.31 -56.49
N LYS A 21 -4.26 -12.56 -56.62
CA LYS A 21 -4.49 -13.24 -57.89
C LYS A 21 -5.85 -12.99 -58.55
N ASN A 22 -6.81 -12.34 -57.86
CA ASN A 22 -8.18 -12.11 -58.36
C ASN A 22 -8.50 -10.64 -58.68
N ASN A 23 -7.52 -9.86 -59.11
CA ASN A 23 -7.67 -8.43 -59.38
C ASN A 23 -8.20 -8.12 -60.81
N PHE A 24 -9.05 -8.98 -61.42
CA PHE A 24 -9.61 -8.71 -62.75
C PHE A 24 -11.14 -8.59 -62.82
N LEU A 25 -11.87 -8.64 -61.68
CA LEU A 25 -13.34 -8.58 -61.67
C LEU A 25 -13.97 -7.42 -60.87
N PHE A 26 -13.21 -6.41 -60.52
CA PHE A 26 -13.71 -5.31 -59.66
C PHE A 26 -13.90 -3.95 -60.34
N LYS A 27 -14.09 -3.92 -61.66
CA LYS A 27 -14.31 -2.64 -62.38
C LYS A 27 -15.76 -2.34 -62.80
N SER A 28 -16.76 -3.17 -62.48
CA SER A 28 -18.14 -2.93 -62.95
C SER A 28 -19.27 -3.01 -61.92
N LEU A 29 -18.96 -3.16 -60.62
CA LEU A 29 -20.01 -3.27 -59.56
C LEU A 29 -19.76 -2.33 -58.35
N GLY A 30 -19.10 -1.21 -58.57
CA GLY A 30 -18.44 -0.44 -57.54
C GLY A 30 -19.26 0.59 -56.74
N VAL A 31 -20.55 0.83 -56.99
CA VAL A 31 -21.28 1.88 -56.23
C VAL A 31 -22.45 1.35 -55.39
N GLY A 32 -23.15 0.32 -55.86
CA GLY A 32 -24.30 -0.22 -55.12
C GLY A 32 -23.95 -0.99 -53.85
N PHE A 33 -22.82 -1.69 -53.84
CA PHE A 33 -22.40 -2.52 -52.70
C PHE A 33 -21.82 -1.69 -51.52
N LEU A 34 -21.23 -0.51 -51.81
CA LEU A 34 -20.71 0.38 -50.78
C LEU A 34 -21.86 1.03 -49.97
N ILE A 35 -22.97 1.38 -50.59
CA ILE A 35 -24.11 2.00 -49.93
C ILE A 35 -24.83 0.98 -49.02
N VAL A 36 -25.01 -0.27 -49.47
CA VAL A 36 -25.62 -1.34 -48.64
C VAL A 36 -24.69 -1.76 -47.49
N PHE A 37 -23.37 -1.75 -47.72
CA PHE A 37 -22.41 -2.05 -46.65
C PHE A 37 -22.31 -0.93 -45.61
N PHE A 38 -22.43 0.34 -46.00
CA PHE A 38 -22.50 1.47 -45.09
C PHE A 38 -23.81 1.48 -44.29
N LEU A 39 -24.95 1.20 -44.89
CA LEU A 39 -26.25 1.12 -44.23
C LEU A 39 -26.35 -0.09 -43.29
N SER A 40 -25.69 -1.21 -43.61
CA SER A 40 -25.63 -2.38 -42.70
C SER A 40 -24.66 -2.16 -41.53
N LEU A 41 -23.64 -1.32 -41.67
CA LEU A 41 -22.75 -0.89 -40.59
C LEU A 41 -23.44 0.12 -39.66
N GLU A 42 -24.27 1.00 -40.17
CA GLU A 42 -25.05 1.92 -39.34
C GLU A 42 -26.12 1.20 -38.51
N HIS A 43 -26.75 0.14 -39.05
CA HIS A 43 -27.76 -0.62 -38.30
C HIS A 43 -27.17 -1.53 -37.22
N ARG A 44 -25.92 -2.01 -37.36
CA ARG A 44 -25.18 -2.71 -36.27
C ARG A 44 -24.56 -1.74 -35.28
N ALA A 45 -24.23 -0.54 -35.67
CA ALA A 45 -23.72 0.49 -34.77
C ALA A 45 -24.80 1.07 -33.86
N GLY A 46 -26.08 1.05 -34.27
CA GLY A 46 -27.18 1.61 -33.48
C GLY A 46 -27.55 0.82 -32.22
N THR A 47 -27.42 -0.51 -32.24
CA THR A 47 -27.74 -1.36 -31.07
C THR A 47 -26.57 -1.46 -30.09
N ASP A 48 -25.32 -1.26 -30.55
CA ASP A 48 -24.14 -1.29 -29.68
C ASP A 48 -23.87 0.08 -29.01
N THR A 49 -24.41 1.18 -29.58
CA THR A 49 -24.26 2.53 -29.04
C THR A 49 -25.14 2.82 -27.82
N THR A 50 -26.30 2.18 -27.69
CA THR A 50 -27.17 2.33 -26.51
C THR A 50 -26.60 1.59 -25.29
N LEU A 51 -26.07 0.39 -25.47
CA LEU A 51 -25.32 -0.33 -24.43
C LEU A 51 -23.99 0.36 -24.12
N ARG A 52 -23.30 0.92 -25.11
CA ARG A 52 -22.07 1.70 -24.94
C ARG A 52 -22.31 3.02 -24.19
N ARG A 53 -23.43 3.72 -24.40
CA ARG A 53 -23.79 4.96 -23.67
C ARG A 53 -24.15 4.71 -22.21
N GLN A 54 -24.76 3.57 -21.87
CA GLN A 54 -25.11 3.26 -20.48
C GLN A 54 -23.90 2.96 -19.59
N HIS A 55 -22.77 2.47 -20.15
CA HIS A 55 -21.55 2.17 -19.39
C HIS A 55 -20.55 3.33 -19.29
N SER A 56 -20.72 4.39 -20.06
CA SER A 56 -19.83 5.57 -20.08
C SER A 56 -20.45 6.82 -19.49
N ASP A 57 -21.59 6.70 -18.78
CA ASP A 57 -22.18 7.81 -18.06
C ASP A 57 -21.25 8.24 -16.90
N PRO A 58 -20.65 9.45 -16.97
CA PRO A 58 -19.71 9.91 -15.93
C PRO A 58 -20.34 9.94 -14.54
N THR A 59 -21.65 10.19 -14.44
CA THR A 59 -22.39 10.24 -13.17
C THR A 59 -22.53 8.85 -12.55
N ARG A 60 -22.76 7.82 -13.35
CA ARG A 60 -22.79 6.43 -12.90
C ARG A 60 -21.42 5.95 -12.43
N VAL A 61 -20.36 6.28 -13.15
CA VAL A 61 -18.99 5.93 -12.77
C VAL A 61 -18.64 6.54 -11.42
N GLU A 62 -18.90 7.81 -11.24
CA GLU A 62 -18.67 8.53 -9.99
C GLU A 62 -19.49 7.97 -8.83
N ALA A 63 -20.76 7.67 -9.04
CA ALA A 63 -21.63 7.05 -8.05
C ALA A 63 -21.09 5.69 -7.59
N VAL A 64 -20.60 4.84 -8.52
CA VAL A 64 -20.00 3.55 -8.17
C VAL A 64 -18.71 3.75 -7.40
N MET A 65 -17.80 4.65 -7.83
CA MET A 65 -16.55 4.93 -7.14
C MET A 65 -16.79 5.45 -5.71
N ASN A 66 -17.75 6.35 -5.52
CA ASN A 66 -18.15 6.84 -4.20
C ASN A 66 -18.71 5.73 -3.30
N ARG A 67 -19.45 4.79 -3.87
CA ARG A 67 -19.93 3.63 -3.13
C ARG A 67 -18.80 2.68 -2.75
N VAL A 68 -17.86 2.46 -3.64
CA VAL A 68 -16.64 1.66 -3.39
C VAL A 68 -15.80 2.29 -2.28
N GLU A 69 -15.64 3.63 -2.27
CA GLU A 69 -14.91 4.35 -1.22
C GLU A 69 -15.53 4.14 0.18
N LYS A 70 -16.84 3.96 0.26
CA LYS A 70 -17.52 3.63 1.53
C LYS A 70 -17.38 2.15 1.92
N LEU A 71 -17.27 1.24 0.94
CA LEU A 71 -17.32 -0.21 1.17
C LEU A 71 -15.94 -0.87 1.31
N TYR A 72 -14.87 -0.28 0.74
CA TYR A 72 -13.57 -0.97 0.67
C TYR A 72 -12.99 -1.34 2.04
N ARG A 73 -13.36 -0.63 3.11
CA ARG A 73 -12.89 -0.91 4.48
C ARG A 73 -13.55 -2.15 5.08
N THR A 74 -14.82 -2.36 4.83
CA THR A 74 -15.64 -3.41 5.47
C THR A 74 -15.85 -4.61 4.54
N GLN A 75 -15.99 -4.38 3.24
CA GLN A 75 -16.31 -5.40 2.24
C GLN A 75 -15.41 -5.27 0.99
N PRO A 76 -14.07 -5.41 1.12
CA PRO A 76 -13.13 -5.16 0.04
C PRO A 76 -13.35 -6.04 -1.20
N GLY A 77 -13.82 -7.28 -1.01
CA GLY A 77 -14.13 -8.18 -2.12
C GLY A 77 -15.36 -7.74 -2.93
N GLN A 78 -16.39 -7.20 -2.29
CA GLN A 78 -17.55 -6.64 -2.99
C GLN A 78 -17.18 -5.33 -3.70
N ALA A 79 -16.42 -4.47 -3.04
CA ALA A 79 -15.92 -3.23 -3.61
C ALA A 79 -15.11 -3.48 -4.89
N LEU A 80 -14.25 -4.52 -4.89
CA LEU A 80 -13.45 -4.91 -6.04
C LEU A 80 -14.33 -5.36 -7.23
N ARG A 81 -15.32 -6.22 -6.99
CA ARG A 81 -16.29 -6.65 -8.02
C ARG A 81 -17.03 -5.47 -8.64
N MET A 82 -17.48 -4.51 -7.83
CA MET A 82 -18.15 -3.31 -8.34
C MET A 82 -17.25 -2.47 -9.27
N LEU A 83 -15.95 -2.41 -9.01
CA LEU A 83 -14.98 -1.76 -9.90
C LEU A 83 -14.78 -2.54 -11.21
N GLU A 84 -14.78 -3.85 -11.16
CA GLU A 84 -14.66 -4.72 -12.35
C GLU A 84 -15.90 -4.62 -13.24
N ASP A 85 -17.10 -4.53 -12.66
CA ASP A 85 -18.39 -4.38 -13.36
C ASP A 85 -18.54 -3.04 -14.09
N LEU A 86 -17.73 -2.02 -13.78
CA LEU A 86 -17.69 -0.76 -14.55
C LEU A 86 -17.18 -0.95 -15.99
N GLY A 87 -16.64 -2.12 -16.30
CA GLY A 87 -16.17 -2.49 -17.62
C GLY A 87 -14.77 -1.96 -17.96
N PRO A 88 -14.36 -2.04 -19.23
CA PRO A 88 -12.97 -1.81 -19.62
C PRO A 88 -12.54 -0.37 -19.36
N ARG A 89 -11.41 -0.22 -18.64
CA ARG A 89 -10.74 1.04 -18.26
C ARG A 89 -10.49 2.02 -19.42
N ASN A 90 -10.50 1.57 -20.67
CA ASN A 90 -10.30 2.42 -21.85
C ASN A 90 -11.44 3.44 -22.07
N ARG A 91 -12.57 3.27 -21.39
CA ARG A 91 -13.72 4.18 -21.45
C ARG A 91 -13.68 5.27 -20.38
N LEU A 92 -12.79 5.16 -19.39
CA LEU A 92 -12.63 6.13 -18.31
C LEU A 92 -11.70 7.26 -18.73
N GLY A 93 -12.04 8.49 -18.36
CA GLY A 93 -11.12 9.64 -18.42
C GLY A 93 -9.87 9.41 -17.57
N MET A 94 -8.79 10.16 -17.80
CA MET A 94 -7.51 9.95 -17.10
C MET A 94 -7.65 10.03 -15.59
N ASN A 95 -8.36 11.02 -15.07
CA ASN A 95 -8.59 11.15 -13.63
C ASN A 95 -9.41 9.98 -13.08
N GLN A 96 -10.54 9.65 -13.72
CA GLN A 96 -11.37 8.51 -13.31
C GLN A 96 -10.59 7.19 -13.35
N ARG A 97 -9.69 7.01 -14.32
CA ARG A 97 -8.81 5.83 -14.42
C ARG A 97 -7.83 5.79 -13.25
N GLY A 98 -7.24 6.92 -12.89
CA GLY A 98 -6.38 7.04 -11.72
C GLY A 98 -7.11 6.66 -10.43
N THR A 99 -8.28 7.23 -10.21
CA THR A 99 -9.13 6.92 -9.05
C THR A 99 -9.57 5.45 -9.03
N TRP A 100 -9.92 4.88 -10.17
CA TRP A 100 -10.30 3.47 -10.28
C TRP A 100 -9.17 2.53 -9.85
N HIS A 101 -7.95 2.75 -10.34
CA HIS A 101 -6.78 1.99 -9.94
C HIS A 101 -6.45 2.20 -8.45
N LEU A 102 -6.59 3.43 -7.95
CA LEU A 102 -6.35 3.76 -6.55
C LEU A 102 -7.32 3.01 -5.61
N LEU A 103 -8.59 2.93 -5.97
CA LEU A 103 -9.61 2.18 -5.22
C LEU A 103 -9.35 0.68 -5.25
N LYS A 104 -8.93 0.12 -6.39
CA LYS A 104 -8.49 -1.28 -6.47
C LYS A 104 -7.30 -1.56 -5.55
N SER A 105 -6.32 -0.68 -5.57
CA SER A 105 -5.15 -0.76 -4.69
C SER A 105 -5.56 -0.78 -3.22
N LYS A 106 -6.47 0.11 -2.79
CA LYS A 106 -7.06 0.12 -1.44
C LYS A 106 -7.74 -1.22 -1.11
N CYS A 107 -8.51 -1.78 -2.04
CA CYS A 107 -9.19 -3.06 -1.84
C CYS A 107 -8.19 -4.21 -1.66
N TYR A 108 -7.13 -4.28 -2.48
CA TYR A 108 -6.09 -5.30 -2.35
C TYR A 108 -5.32 -5.17 -1.04
N GLN A 109 -5.04 -3.95 -0.59
CA GLN A 109 -4.39 -3.70 0.69
C GLN A 109 -5.22 -4.25 1.87
N ARG A 110 -6.55 -4.06 1.84
CA ARG A 110 -7.46 -4.61 2.85
C ARG A 110 -7.55 -6.15 2.82
N GLN A 111 -7.16 -6.78 1.73
CA GLN A 111 -7.04 -8.23 1.59
C GLN A 111 -5.62 -8.73 1.88
N ASN A 112 -4.71 -7.90 2.39
CA ASN A 112 -3.29 -8.18 2.61
C ASN A 112 -2.52 -8.60 1.33
N LYS A 113 -3.05 -8.25 0.15
CA LYS A 113 -2.44 -8.52 -1.16
C LYS A 113 -1.57 -7.33 -1.57
N TYR A 114 -0.50 -7.09 -0.83
CA TYR A 114 0.30 -5.86 -0.93
C TYR A 114 1.00 -5.69 -2.28
N GLN A 115 1.48 -6.78 -2.92
CA GLN A 115 2.08 -6.70 -4.25
C GLN A 115 1.07 -6.24 -5.31
N LEU A 116 -0.13 -6.82 -5.33
CA LEU A 116 -1.20 -6.38 -6.23
C LEU A 116 -1.63 -4.93 -5.94
N SER A 117 -1.62 -4.53 -4.66
CA SER A 117 -1.87 -3.15 -4.28
C SER A 117 -0.84 -2.20 -4.90
N ILE A 118 0.45 -2.53 -4.88
CA ILE A 118 1.52 -1.73 -5.48
C ILE A 118 1.36 -1.66 -7.00
N GLU A 119 1.07 -2.76 -7.68
CA GLU A 119 0.87 -2.79 -9.13
C GLU A 119 -0.27 -1.86 -9.56
N GLU A 120 -1.41 -1.92 -8.88
CA GLU A 120 -2.54 -1.03 -9.16
C GLU A 120 -2.21 0.44 -8.81
N ALA A 121 -1.48 0.69 -7.74
CA ALA A 121 -1.04 2.04 -7.38
C ALA A 121 -0.07 2.64 -8.41
N LEU A 122 0.82 1.85 -9.03
CA LEU A 122 1.68 2.31 -10.12
C LEU A 122 0.86 2.70 -11.36
N MET A 123 -0.21 1.95 -11.68
CA MET A 123 -1.14 2.31 -12.75
C MET A 123 -1.94 3.58 -12.41
N ALA A 124 -2.31 3.75 -11.14
CA ALA A 124 -2.96 4.97 -10.64
C ALA A 124 -2.02 6.18 -10.80
N GLU A 125 -0.78 6.07 -10.32
CA GLU A 125 0.25 7.12 -10.39
C GLU A 125 0.41 7.65 -11.81
N THR A 126 0.56 6.74 -12.79
CA THR A 126 0.70 7.11 -14.21
C THR A 126 -0.50 7.91 -14.74
N SER A 127 -1.72 7.58 -14.31
CA SER A 127 -2.95 8.24 -14.77
C SER A 127 -3.14 9.58 -14.08
N LEU A 128 -2.84 9.64 -12.77
CA LEU A 128 -2.96 10.84 -11.93
C LEU A 128 -1.92 11.91 -12.28
N LEU A 129 -0.69 11.51 -12.63
CA LEU A 129 0.32 12.42 -13.17
C LEU A 129 -0.16 13.11 -14.46
N LYS A 130 -0.79 12.35 -15.37
CA LYS A 130 -1.31 12.90 -16.63
C LYS A 130 -2.51 13.83 -16.43
N SER A 131 -3.29 13.64 -15.39
CA SER A 131 -4.44 14.50 -15.05
C SER A 131 -4.08 15.64 -14.11
N ASN A 132 -2.80 15.77 -13.68
CA ASN A 132 -2.32 16.73 -12.69
C ASN A 132 -3.12 16.68 -11.36
N ASP A 133 -3.58 15.49 -10.96
CA ASP A 133 -4.32 15.29 -9.71
C ASP A 133 -3.35 15.07 -8.54
N SER A 134 -2.89 16.16 -7.94
CA SER A 134 -1.99 16.13 -6.78
C SER A 134 -2.60 15.46 -5.56
N SER A 135 -3.92 15.59 -5.35
CA SER A 135 -4.61 14.95 -4.22
C SER A 135 -4.67 13.42 -4.39
N GLY A 136 -5.01 12.96 -5.59
CA GLY A 136 -4.95 11.53 -5.94
C GLY A 136 -3.53 10.97 -5.84
N LEU A 137 -2.52 11.72 -6.28
CA LEU A 137 -1.10 11.32 -6.16
C LEU A 137 -0.65 11.19 -4.71
N MET A 138 -1.04 12.12 -3.83
CA MET A 138 -0.77 12.02 -2.40
C MET A 138 -1.33 10.71 -1.82
N GLY A 139 -2.60 10.41 -2.11
CA GLY A 139 -3.23 9.15 -1.70
C GLY A 139 -2.54 7.91 -2.30
N CYS A 140 -2.12 7.99 -3.56
CA CYS A 140 -1.40 6.92 -4.24
C CYS A 140 -0.06 6.61 -3.54
N TYR A 141 0.75 7.63 -3.25
CA TYR A 141 2.02 7.45 -2.52
C TYR A 141 1.80 6.95 -1.10
N SER A 142 0.77 7.43 -0.40
CA SER A 142 0.40 6.92 0.93
C SER A 142 0.10 5.42 0.90
N ILE A 143 -0.68 4.95 -0.06
CA ILE A 143 -1.01 3.52 -0.21
C ILE A 143 0.21 2.69 -0.58
N LYS A 144 1.04 3.17 -1.51
CA LYS A 144 2.30 2.50 -1.85
C LYS A 144 3.21 2.39 -0.63
N GLY A 145 3.35 3.49 0.13
CA GLY A 145 4.13 3.52 1.36
C GLY A 145 3.67 2.46 2.36
N ASN A 146 2.37 2.38 2.61
CA ASN A 146 1.79 1.38 3.50
C ASN A 146 2.01 -0.06 2.98
N ALA A 147 1.82 -0.31 1.69
CA ALA A 147 2.03 -1.64 1.12
C ALA A 147 3.51 -2.08 1.22
N TYR A 148 4.46 -1.18 0.92
CA TYR A 148 5.89 -1.44 1.10
C TYR A 148 6.26 -1.67 2.58
N PHE A 149 5.66 -0.94 3.52
CA PHE A 149 5.87 -1.16 4.95
C PHE A 149 5.50 -2.58 5.37
N HIS A 150 4.34 -3.07 4.94
CA HIS A 150 3.90 -4.44 5.24
C HIS A 150 4.74 -5.52 4.55
N LEU A 151 5.38 -5.20 3.44
CA LEU A 151 6.34 -6.07 2.76
C LEU A 151 7.76 -5.93 3.33
N LEU A 152 7.97 -5.16 4.40
CA LEU A 152 9.27 -4.86 5.02
C LEU A 152 10.27 -4.14 4.09
N ALA A 153 9.82 -3.59 2.97
CA ALA A 153 10.62 -2.75 2.08
C ALA A 153 10.66 -1.30 2.61
N LEU A 154 11.33 -1.13 3.75
CA LEU A 154 11.23 0.08 4.58
C LEU A 154 11.74 1.34 3.86
N ASP A 155 12.81 1.25 3.07
CA ASP A 155 13.36 2.38 2.32
C ASP A 155 12.40 2.87 1.23
N ALA A 156 11.79 1.94 0.48
CA ALA A 156 10.79 2.25 -0.53
C ALA A 156 9.52 2.84 0.11
N SER A 157 9.13 2.33 1.28
CA SER A 157 8.05 2.88 2.08
C SER A 157 8.31 4.33 2.49
N ALA A 158 9.49 4.60 3.06
CA ALA A 158 9.89 5.94 3.48
C ALA A 158 9.90 6.93 2.29
N GLU A 159 10.42 6.51 1.13
CA GLU A 159 10.43 7.36 -0.06
C GLU A 159 9.01 7.70 -0.54
N CYS A 160 8.11 6.72 -0.54
CA CYS A 160 6.71 6.95 -0.88
C CYS A 160 6.04 7.95 0.10
N TYR A 161 6.22 7.77 1.40
CA TYR A 161 5.65 8.69 2.38
C TYR A 161 6.26 10.09 2.29
N ARG A 162 7.58 10.24 2.04
CA ARG A 162 8.19 11.55 1.80
C ARG A 162 7.59 12.27 0.59
N LYS A 163 7.30 11.55 -0.51
CA LYS A 163 6.58 12.10 -1.67
C LYS A 163 5.16 12.55 -1.28
N ALA A 164 4.45 11.73 -0.50
CA ALA A 164 3.11 12.07 -0.03
C ALA A 164 3.11 13.30 0.89
N VAL A 165 4.06 13.42 1.82
CA VAL A 165 4.22 14.60 2.70
C VAL A 165 4.45 15.87 1.89
N ARG A 166 5.36 15.84 0.89
CA ARG A 166 5.58 17.01 0.02
C ARG A 166 4.29 17.47 -0.67
N LEU A 167 3.45 16.54 -1.10
CA LEU A 167 2.15 16.87 -1.70
C LEU A 167 1.15 17.37 -0.66
N ALA A 168 1.11 16.81 0.54
CA ALA A 168 0.26 17.27 1.63
C ALA A 168 0.56 18.73 2.00
N VAL A 169 1.84 19.07 2.12
CA VAL A 169 2.32 20.45 2.37
C VAL A 169 1.91 21.39 1.21
N ALA A 170 2.13 20.97 -0.04
CA ALA A 170 1.77 21.78 -1.21
C ALA A 170 0.25 22.01 -1.35
N LEU A 171 -0.58 21.09 -0.82
CA LEU A 171 -2.05 21.16 -0.81
C LEU A 171 -2.62 21.79 0.48
N ASP A 172 -1.77 22.24 1.39
CA ASP A 172 -2.11 22.74 2.74
C ASP A 172 -3.00 21.77 3.54
N ARG A 173 -2.76 20.45 3.39
CA ARG A 173 -3.50 19.38 4.08
C ARG A 173 -2.74 18.99 5.35
N LYS A 174 -2.90 19.79 6.40
CA LYS A 174 -2.21 19.60 7.70
C LYS A 174 -2.56 18.27 8.38
N ASP A 175 -3.79 17.82 8.25
CA ASP A 175 -4.26 16.52 8.70
C ASP A 175 -3.46 15.37 8.06
N ALA A 176 -3.40 15.35 6.74
CA ALA A 176 -2.66 14.35 6.00
C ALA A 176 -1.15 14.44 6.22
N GLU A 177 -0.59 15.66 6.34
CA GLU A 177 0.81 15.89 6.67
C GLU A 177 1.19 15.22 8.00
N ALA A 178 0.36 15.39 9.04
CA ALA A 178 0.59 14.79 10.36
C ALA A 178 0.51 13.26 10.32
N ASP A 179 -0.51 12.67 9.66
CA ASP A 179 -0.66 11.22 9.52
C ASP A 179 0.52 10.59 8.76
N LEU A 180 0.95 11.22 7.67
CA LEU A 180 2.07 10.74 6.86
C LEU A 180 3.42 10.88 7.60
N THR A 181 3.58 11.94 8.37
CA THR A 181 4.76 12.18 9.23
C THR A 181 4.83 11.13 10.33
N LEU A 182 3.70 10.81 10.95
CA LEU A 182 3.59 9.71 11.92
C LEU A 182 4.01 8.37 11.33
N ASN A 183 3.57 8.08 10.09
CA ASN A 183 3.97 6.85 9.40
C ASN A 183 5.47 6.79 9.10
N LEU A 184 6.11 7.93 8.79
CA LEU A 184 7.57 8.00 8.69
C LEU A 184 8.23 7.67 10.03
N GLY A 185 7.70 8.19 11.14
CA GLY A 185 8.15 7.83 12.48
C GLY A 185 8.09 6.32 12.74
N ASN A 186 6.98 5.67 12.34
CA ASN A 186 6.83 4.22 12.47
C ASN A 186 7.87 3.43 11.65
N ILE A 187 8.20 3.90 10.44
CA ILE A 187 9.24 3.26 9.61
C ILE A 187 10.61 3.35 10.29
N TYR A 188 11.01 4.53 10.75
CA TYR A 188 12.30 4.69 11.40
C TYR A 188 12.38 3.96 12.74
N ALA A 189 11.27 3.84 13.46
CA ALA A 189 11.18 2.99 14.65
C ALA A 189 11.40 1.50 14.30
N GLN A 190 10.81 1.03 13.19
CA GLN A 190 11.03 -0.34 12.69
C GLN A 190 12.48 -0.57 12.25
N GLN A 191 13.14 0.45 11.66
CA GLN A 191 14.57 0.44 11.35
C GLN A 191 15.46 0.59 12.58
N LYS A 192 14.86 0.79 13.78
CA LYS A 192 15.56 1.07 15.05
C LYS A 192 16.37 2.38 15.03
N ASP A 193 16.08 3.28 14.11
CA ASP A 193 16.60 4.65 14.13
C ASP A 193 15.71 5.52 15.05
N TRP A 194 15.97 5.37 16.34
CA TRP A 194 15.17 6.02 17.39
C TRP A 194 15.27 7.54 17.35
N ASN A 195 16.37 8.08 16.83
CA ASN A 195 16.55 9.53 16.72
C ASN A 195 15.63 10.13 15.66
N GLN A 196 15.62 9.54 14.47
CA GLN A 196 14.71 9.98 13.42
C GLN A 196 13.25 9.69 13.77
N ALA A 197 12.95 8.49 14.29
CA ALA A 197 11.60 8.18 14.76
C ALA A 197 11.06 9.23 15.73
N GLY A 198 11.87 9.61 16.74
CA GLY A 198 11.50 10.62 17.71
C GLY A 198 11.31 12.01 17.12
N ALA A 199 12.08 12.40 16.10
CA ALA A 199 11.89 13.66 15.40
C ALA A 199 10.51 13.69 14.69
N TYR A 200 10.22 12.68 13.89
CA TYR A 200 8.93 12.58 13.17
C TYR A 200 7.73 12.49 14.11
N TYR A 201 7.84 11.75 15.22
CA TYR A 201 6.76 11.70 16.21
C TYR A 201 6.51 13.03 16.89
N ARG A 202 7.57 13.82 17.20
CA ARG A 202 7.42 15.16 17.76
C ARG A 202 6.75 16.12 16.77
N ASP A 203 7.11 16.04 15.50
CA ASP A 203 6.50 16.85 14.45
C ASP A 203 5.02 16.52 14.29
N ALA A 204 4.65 15.24 14.26
CA ALA A 204 3.25 14.81 14.23
C ALA A 204 2.48 15.27 15.49
N LEU A 205 3.11 15.21 16.68
CA LEU A 205 2.50 15.64 17.93
C LEU A 205 2.15 17.13 17.94
N LEU A 206 2.92 17.99 17.29
CA LEU A 206 2.62 19.42 17.18
C LEU A 206 1.24 19.68 16.57
N TYR A 207 0.86 18.87 15.59
CA TYR A 207 -0.48 18.95 14.99
C TYR A 207 -1.55 18.40 15.91
N TYR A 208 -1.36 17.18 16.42
CA TYR A 208 -2.40 16.49 17.21
C TYR A 208 -2.64 17.11 18.57
N LYS A 209 -1.63 17.76 19.18
CA LYS A 209 -1.70 18.34 20.54
C LYS A 209 -2.86 19.35 20.72
N ASN A 210 -3.24 20.03 19.66
CA ASN A 210 -4.32 21.02 19.67
C ASN A 210 -5.69 20.40 19.34
N SER A 211 -5.74 19.12 19.02
CA SER A 211 -6.95 18.37 18.74
C SER A 211 -7.26 17.41 19.89
N LYS A 212 -8.53 17.08 20.10
CA LYS A 212 -8.93 15.98 21.00
C LYS A 212 -8.83 14.63 20.27
N ASP A 213 -7.88 14.50 19.35
CA ASP A 213 -7.72 13.32 18.53
C ASP A 213 -7.11 12.18 19.37
N PRO A 214 -7.67 10.96 19.33
CA PRO A 214 -7.07 9.79 19.99
C PRO A 214 -5.62 9.51 19.56
N MET A 215 -5.19 10.00 18.38
CA MET A 215 -3.81 9.87 17.91
C MET A 215 -2.79 10.54 18.82
N VAL A 216 -3.20 11.49 19.68
CA VAL A 216 -2.29 12.12 20.65
C VAL A 216 -1.69 11.08 21.60
N SER A 217 -2.51 10.21 22.18
CA SER A 217 -2.03 9.17 23.10
C SER A 217 -1.13 8.17 22.40
N TYR A 218 -1.50 7.75 21.19
CA TYR A 218 -0.68 6.86 20.36
C TYR A 218 0.72 7.44 20.08
N VAL A 219 0.79 8.72 19.69
CA VAL A 219 2.09 9.39 19.43
C VAL A 219 2.90 9.54 20.71
N LEU A 220 2.25 9.88 21.84
CA LEU A 220 2.93 9.97 23.14
C LEU A 220 3.47 8.60 23.58
N ASN A 221 2.72 7.52 23.39
CA ASN A 221 3.20 6.17 23.68
C ASN A 221 4.44 5.84 22.85
N ASN A 222 4.42 6.13 21.55
CA ASN A 222 5.56 5.90 20.65
C ASN A 222 6.80 6.76 21.03
N LEU A 223 6.59 8.01 21.46
CA LEU A 223 7.68 8.83 22.01
C LEU A 223 8.23 8.22 23.30
N GLY A 224 7.36 7.65 24.15
CA GLY A 224 7.77 6.88 25.32
C GLY A 224 8.70 5.72 24.94
N VAL A 225 8.34 4.94 23.91
CA VAL A 225 9.17 3.84 23.39
C VAL A 225 10.52 4.37 22.88
N VAL A 226 10.53 5.47 22.12
CA VAL A 226 11.77 6.08 21.62
C VAL A 226 12.69 6.49 22.78
N GLU A 227 12.16 7.15 23.79
CA GLU A 227 12.96 7.58 24.95
C GLU A 227 13.46 6.37 25.77
N GLU A 228 12.64 5.34 25.90
CA GLU A 228 13.03 4.10 26.56
C GLU A 228 14.17 3.38 25.83
N MET A 229 14.08 3.27 24.50
CA MET A 229 15.13 2.64 23.68
C MET A 229 16.43 3.43 23.65
N ASN A 230 16.35 4.75 23.87
CA ASN A 230 17.51 5.62 24.08
C ASN A 230 18.04 5.62 25.52
N GLY A 231 17.48 4.82 26.43
CA GLY A 231 17.88 4.73 27.84
C GLY A 231 17.41 5.89 28.71
N ARG A 232 16.61 6.81 28.16
CA ARG A 232 16.06 7.97 28.87
C ARG A 232 14.77 7.61 29.62
N TYR A 233 14.86 6.69 30.58
CA TYR A 233 13.70 6.09 31.25
C TYR A 233 12.81 7.09 32.00
N ARG A 234 13.35 8.18 32.53
CA ARG A 234 12.55 9.23 33.19
C ARG A 234 11.64 9.96 32.22
N GLU A 235 12.15 10.25 31.02
CA GLU A 235 11.37 10.90 29.95
C GLU A 235 10.34 9.92 29.36
N ALA A 236 10.71 8.66 29.15
CA ALA A 236 9.78 7.62 28.73
C ALA A 236 8.60 7.51 29.68
N LYS A 237 8.86 7.48 30.99
CA LYS A 237 7.81 7.45 32.03
C LYS A 237 6.85 8.63 31.92
N LYS A 238 7.35 9.85 31.64
CA LYS A 238 6.51 11.04 31.45
C LYS A 238 5.56 10.87 30.27
N TYR A 239 6.09 10.42 29.12
CA TYR A 239 5.27 10.20 27.93
C TYR A 239 4.22 9.12 28.14
N TYR A 240 4.57 7.96 28.68
CA TYR A 240 3.62 6.89 28.97
C TYR A 240 2.53 7.31 29.99
N THR A 241 2.91 8.13 30.99
CA THR A 241 1.93 8.66 31.94
C THR A 241 0.93 9.61 31.27
N GLN A 242 1.39 10.42 30.32
CA GLN A 242 0.51 11.32 29.57
C GLN A 242 -0.43 10.52 28.66
N ALA A 243 0.09 9.51 27.94
CA ALA A 243 -0.70 8.61 27.10
C ALA A 243 -1.79 7.92 27.92
N TRP A 244 -1.42 7.26 29.02
CA TRP A 244 -2.36 6.58 29.92
C TRP A 244 -3.48 7.47 30.45
N ARG A 245 -3.16 8.74 30.81
CA ARG A 245 -4.19 9.69 31.28
C ARG A 245 -5.19 10.03 30.18
N LEU A 246 -4.75 10.19 28.97
CA LEU A 246 -5.63 10.47 27.82
C LEU A 246 -6.50 9.27 27.49
N ASP A 247 -5.93 8.07 27.45
CA ASP A 247 -6.67 6.85 27.14
C ASP A 247 -7.67 6.50 28.24
N ALA A 248 -7.35 6.83 29.50
CA ALA A 248 -8.30 6.73 30.60
C ALA A 248 -9.50 7.69 30.44
N GLN A 249 -9.27 8.91 29.92
CA GLN A 249 -10.36 9.86 29.63
C GLN A 249 -11.20 9.41 28.41
N LEU A 250 -10.58 8.74 27.45
CA LEU A 250 -11.25 8.19 26.26
C LEU A 250 -11.91 6.83 26.51
N LEU A 251 -11.69 6.23 27.68
CA LEU A 251 -12.16 4.90 28.06
C LEU A 251 -11.65 3.79 27.14
N ASP A 252 -10.48 4.00 26.50
CA ASP A 252 -9.82 2.99 25.68
C ASP A 252 -9.05 1.99 26.56
N SER A 253 -9.74 0.93 26.95
CA SER A 253 -9.17 -0.10 27.83
C SER A 253 -7.97 -0.83 27.20
N MET A 254 -7.93 -0.97 25.86
CA MET A 254 -6.82 -1.63 25.17
C MET A 254 -5.55 -0.77 25.25
N ALA A 255 -5.65 0.52 24.91
CA ALA A 255 -4.56 1.48 25.01
C ALA A 255 -4.10 1.66 26.46
N MET A 256 -5.03 1.80 27.41
CA MET A 256 -4.73 1.86 28.85
C MET A 256 -3.90 0.67 29.34
N ALA A 257 -4.25 -0.56 28.91
CA ALA A 257 -3.49 -1.75 29.30
C ALA A 257 -2.06 -1.69 28.74
N SER A 258 -1.90 -1.29 27.46
CA SER A 258 -0.60 -1.12 26.83
C SER A 258 0.28 -0.12 27.55
N ASP A 259 -0.27 1.06 27.88
CA ASP A 259 0.46 2.12 28.58
C ASP A 259 0.88 1.70 30.00
N LEU A 260 -0.01 1.04 30.74
CA LEU A 260 0.31 0.53 32.06
C LEU A 260 1.38 -0.56 32.05
N ILE A 261 1.43 -1.39 31.01
CA ILE A 261 2.51 -2.37 30.78
C ILE A 261 3.85 -1.63 30.57
N ASN A 262 3.87 -0.64 29.68
CA ASN A 262 5.05 0.15 29.40
C ASN A 262 5.50 0.96 30.64
N LEU A 263 4.56 1.56 31.40
CA LEU A 263 4.84 2.22 32.67
C LEU A 263 5.42 1.23 33.69
N GLY A 264 4.86 0.05 33.82
CA GLY A 264 5.36 -0.99 34.68
C GLY A 264 6.80 -1.38 34.35
N GLU A 265 7.09 -1.59 33.06
CA GLU A 265 8.43 -1.94 32.58
C GLU A 265 9.45 -0.82 32.84
N VAL A 266 9.12 0.41 32.48
CA VAL A 266 10.04 1.54 32.69
C VAL A 266 10.27 1.84 34.16
N CYS A 267 9.27 1.65 35.02
CA CYS A 267 9.43 1.77 36.46
C CYS A 267 10.36 0.70 37.03
N LEU A 268 10.38 -0.54 36.48
CA LEU A 268 11.37 -1.55 36.85
C LEU A 268 12.80 -1.12 36.47
N LYS A 269 12.99 -0.50 35.30
CA LYS A 269 14.28 0.03 34.86
C LYS A 269 14.75 1.19 35.75
N LEU A 270 13.83 1.97 36.29
CA LEU A 270 14.08 3.05 37.27
C LEU A 270 14.21 2.57 38.72
N GLN A 271 14.08 1.27 38.97
CA GLN A 271 14.05 0.66 40.33
C GLN A 271 12.89 1.16 41.19
N GLN A 272 11.82 1.66 40.58
CA GLN A 272 10.60 2.12 41.26
C GLN A 272 9.62 0.94 41.43
N CYS A 273 9.99 0.01 42.26
CA CYS A 273 9.37 -1.31 42.37
C CYS A 273 7.89 -1.26 42.75
N GLN A 274 7.53 -0.43 43.72
CA GLN A 274 6.16 -0.36 44.24
C GLN A 274 5.20 0.16 43.17
N GLU A 275 5.61 1.20 42.48
CA GLU A 275 4.85 1.79 41.37
C GLU A 275 4.72 0.83 40.19
N SER A 276 5.82 0.16 39.80
CA SER A 276 5.81 -0.87 38.75
C SER A 276 4.79 -1.97 39.04
N LEU A 277 4.86 -2.59 40.24
CA LEU A 277 3.94 -3.67 40.59
C LEU A 277 2.48 -3.19 40.68
N GLN A 278 2.25 -1.92 41.00
CA GLN A 278 0.90 -1.33 40.96
C GLN A 278 0.39 -1.20 39.54
N CYS A 279 1.16 -0.62 38.63
CA CYS A 279 0.81 -0.51 37.22
C CYS A 279 0.55 -1.89 36.60
N LEU A 280 1.43 -2.86 36.86
CA LEU A 280 1.29 -4.21 36.33
C LEU A 280 0.07 -4.95 36.85
N ARG A 281 -0.32 -4.74 38.14
CA ARG A 281 -1.59 -5.28 38.67
C ARG A 281 -2.81 -4.73 37.99
N GLN A 282 -2.84 -3.42 37.72
CA GLN A 282 -3.93 -2.78 36.97
C GLN A 282 -3.98 -3.29 35.53
N ALA A 283 -2.82 -3.35 34.86
CA ALA A 283 -2.71 -3.88 33.48
C ALA A 283 -3.22 -5.33 33.41
N LEU A 284 -2.88 -6.20 34.38
CA LEU A 284 -3.36 -7.57 34.44
C LEU A 284 -4.88 -7.67 34.58
N SER A 285 -5.47 -6.81 35.42
CA SER A 285 -6.92 -6.75 35.61
C SER A 285 -7.63 -6.40 34.29
N ILE A 286 -7.15 -5.37 33.59
CA ILE A 286 -7.71 -4.94 32.32
C ILE A 286 -7.50 -6.02 31.24
N SER A 287 -6.30 -6.59 31.17
CA SER A 287 -5.97 -7.63 30.15
C SER A 287 -6.84 -8.89 30.33
N LYS A 288 -7.18 -9.26 31.56
CA LYS A 288 -8.12 -10.34 31.87
C LYS A 288 -9.54 -9.98 31.42
N ALA A 289 -10.00 -8.76 31.71
CA ALA A 289 -11.34 -8.30 31.29
C ALA A 289 -11.48 -8.25 29.75
N LEU A 290 -10.37 -7.99 29.03
CA LEU A 290 -10.32 -7.97 27.56
C LEU A 290 -10.09 -9.36 26.95
N ASP A 291 -9.88 -10.40 27.74
CA ASP A 291 -9.44 -11.74 27.31
C ASP A 291 -8.20 -11.68 26.38
N ASN A 292 -7.29 -10.74 26.65
CA ASN A 292 -6.09 -10.54 25.86
C ASN A 292 -4.90 -11.32 26.42
N GLY A 293 -4.72 -12.55 25.94
CA GLY A 293 -3.67 -13.45 26.38
C GLY A 293 -2.25 -12.92 26.13
N GLY A 294 -2.02 -12.15 25.07
CA GLY A 294 -0.73 -11.53 24.77
C GLY A 294 -0.33 -10.49 25.82
N TYR A 295 -1.25 -9.63 26.22
CA TYR A 295 -1.01 -8.69 27.32
C TYR A 295 -0.86 -9.40 28.64
N MET A 296 -1.70 -10.42 28.91
CA MET A 296 -1.60 -11.21 30.14
C MET A 296 -0.21 -11.86 30.29
N SER A 297 0.31 -12.51 29.25
CA SER A 297 1.63 -13.16 29.32
C SER A 297 2.75 -12.14 29.53
N ARG A 298 2.70 -10.96 28.88
CA ARG A 298 3.69 -9.90 29.06
C ARG A 298 3.68 -9.33 30.47
N VAL A 299 2.49 -9.05 31.02
CA VAL A 299 2.34 -8.54 32.41
C VAL A 299 2.85 -9.55 33.43
N LEU A 300 2.46 -10.83 33.29
CA LEU A 300 2.89 -11.88 34.20
C LEU A 300 4.41 -12.06 34.19
N MET A 301 5.03 -11.96 33.00
CA MET A 301 6.51 -12.03 32.90
C MET A 301 7.19 -10.84 33.57
N LEU A 302 6.66 -9.62 33.39
CA LEU A 302 7.19 -8.41 34.02
C LEU A 302 6.97 -8.46 35.56
N GLN A 303 5.87 -9.03 36.05
CA GLN A 303 5.68 -9.28 37.49
C GLN A 303 6.72 -10.28 38.02
N ALA A 304 6.99 -11.35 37.29
CA ALA A 304 8.02 -12.31 37.69
C ALA A 304 9.40 -11.64 37.80
N GLU A 305 9.80 -10.86 36.81
CA GLU A 305 11.05 -10.09 36.82
C GLU A 305 11.05 -9.04 37.96
N GLY A 306 9.93 -8.35 38.15
CA GLY A 306 9.77 -7.35 39.21
C GLY A 306 9.97 -7.92 40.61
N HIS A 307 9.40 -9.08 40.89
CA HIS A 307 9.56 -9.72 42.21
C HIS A 307 11.02 -10.15 42.44
N LEU A 308 11.78 -10.57 41.43
CA LEU A 308 13.20 -10.87 41.59
C LEU A 308 14.05 -9.62 41.84
N ARG A 309 13.81 -8.55 41.08
CA ARG A 309 14.61 -7.31 41.18
C ARG A 309 14.30 -6.50 42.43
N CYS A 310 13.05 -6.58 42.91
CA CYS A 310 12.51 -5.73 43.96
C CYS A 310 12.45 -6.41 45.34
N GLY A 311 13.07 -7.55 45.52
CA GLY A 311 13.07 -8.25 46.79
C GLY A 311 11.74 -8.88 47.18
N GLY A 312 10.79 -9.03 46.25
CA GLY A 312 9.48 -9.64 46.49
C GLY A 312 9.50 -11.17 46.62
N GLY A 313 10.68 -11.75 46.55
CA GLY A 313 10.93 -13.16 46.79
C GLY A 313 10.89 -14.05 45.53
N ARG A 314 11.70 -15.09 45.59
CA ARG A 314 11.83 -16.11 44.54
C ARG A 314 10.51 -16.82 44.26
N ASP A 315 9.77 -17.17 45.31
CA ASP A 315 8.51 -17.93 45.20
C ASP A 315 7.46 -17.17 44.40
N SER A 316 7.33 -15.84 44.63
CA SER A 316 6.45 -15.00 43.85
C SER A 316 6.86 -14.96 42.37
N ALA A 317 8.15 -14.83 42.09
CA ALA A 317 8.66 -14.84 40.71
C ALA A 317 8.38 -16.16 40.01
N LEU A 318 8.63 -17.30 40.67
CA LEU A 318 8.32 -18.64 40.17
C LEU A 318 6.82 -18.80 39.91
N HIS A 319 5.98 -18.28 40.84
CA HIS A 319 4.52 -18.33 40.71
C HIS A 319 4.05 -17.62 39.40
N TYR A 320 4.50 -16.39 39.17
CA TYR A 320 4.12 -15.65 37.98
C TYR A 320 4.70 -16.25 36.68
N ALA A 321 5.94 -16.74 36.73
CA ALA A 321 6.54 -17.40 35.57
C ALA A 321 5.78 -18.70 35.22
N ARG A 322 5.32 -19.49 36.19
CA ARG A 322 4.45 -20.66 35.97
C ARG A 322 3.10 -20.25 35.37
N GLN A 323 2.54 -19.07 35.76
CA GLN A 323 1.32 -18.57 35.14
C GLN A 323 1.51 -18.20 33.66
N VAL A 324 2.67 -17.68 33.22
CA VAL A 324 2.97 -17.46 31.82
C VAL A 324 2.90 -18.78 31.06
N VAL A 325 3.53 -19.83 31.58
CA VAL A 325 3.52 -21.16 30.95
C VAL A 325 2.08 -21.66 30.81
N ARG A 326 1.26 -21.58 31.87
CA ARG A 326 -0.14 -22.00 31.85
C ARG A 326 -0.97 -21.18 30.82
N CYS A 327 -0.74 -19.88 30.74
CA CYS A 327 -1.43 -19.01 29.79
C CYS A 327 -1.23 -19.49 28.34
N VAL A 328 -0.03 -19.94 27.99
CA VAL A 328 0.28 -20.48 26.67
C VAL A 328 -0.27 -21.93 26.49
N GLU A 329 -0.12 -22.78 27.49
CA GLU A 329 -0.66 -24.15 27.49
C GLU A 329 -2.18 -24.18 27.31
N GLN A 330 -2.90 -23.22 27.90
CA GLN A 330 -4.34 -23.05 27.75
C GLN A 330 -4.74 -22.35 26.45
N LYS A 331 -3.80 -22.09 25.53
CA LYS A 331 -3.99 -21.40 24.26
C LYS A 331 -4.58 -19.99 24.37
N LEU A 332 -4.43 -19.36 25.52
CA LEU A 332 -4.82 -17.98 25.75
C LEU A 332 -3.82 -16.99 25.11
N SER A 333 -2.61 -17.44 24.83
CA SER A 333 -1.54 -16.66 24.19
C SER A 333 -0.66 -17.54 23.31
N GLU A 334 -0.18 -16.98 22.19
CA GLU A 334 0.85 -17.57 21.33
C GLU A 334 2.22 -16.89 21.53
N ASP A 335 2.42 -16.20 22.65
CA ASP A 335 3.60 -15.38 22.96
C ASP A 335 4.81 -16.24 23.28
N THR A 336 5.47 -16.71 22.25
CA THR A 336 6.68 -17.55 22.30
C THR A 336 7.83 -16.84 23.01
N LEU A 337 7.93 -15.51 22.91
CA LEU A 337 9.02 -14.73 23.51
C LEU A 337 8.92 -14.72 25.04
N ASN A 338 7.74 -14.40 25.59
CA ASN A 338 7.53 -14.41 27.05
C ASN A 338 7.53 -15.83 27.60
N LEU A 339 7.05 -16.83 26.84
CA LEU A 339 7.17 -18.24 27.22
C LEU A 339 8.65 -18.65 27.35
N ARG A 340 9.51 -18.30 26.36
CA ARG A 340 10.96 -18.53 26.41
C ARG A 340 11.58 -17.89 27.67
N LYS A 341 11.27 -16.62 27.93
CA LYS A 341 11.75 -15.91 29.13
C LYS A 341 11.30 -16.60 30.43
N ALA A 342 10.04 -17.04 30.51
CA ALA A 342 9.50 -17.73 31.66
C ALA A 342 10.23 -19.05 31.93
N HIS A 343 10.47 -19.87 30.91
CA HIS A 343 11.23 -21.10 31.07
C HIS A 343 12.70 -20.85 31.45
N ALA A 344 13.36 -19.81 30.91
CA ALA A 344 14.70 -19.41 31.34
C ALA A 344 14.75 -19.03 32.82
N LEU A 345 13.78 -18.21 33.27
CA LEU A 345 13.65 -17.79 34.66
C LEU A 345 13.40 -19.00 35.56
N LEU A 346 12.44 -19.87 35.22
CA LEU A 346 12.16 -21.09 35.98
C LEU A 346 13.39 -21.99 36.08
N ALA A 347 14.07 -22.26 34.98
CA ALA A 347 15.27 -23.08 34.98
C ALA A 347 16.36 -22.52 35.91
N SER A 348 16.65 -21.20 35.82
CA SER A 348 17.67 -20.56 36.63
C SER A 348 17.33 -20.53 38.13
N GLN A 349 16.10 -20.16 38.47
CA GLN A 349 15.70 -20.05 39.89
C GLN A 349 15.52 -21.42 40.58
N LEU A 350 15.02 -22.43 39.85
CA LEU A 350 14.90 -23.81 40.34
C LEU A 350 16.29 -24.46 40.55
N THR A 351 17.23 -24.19 39.66
CA THR A 351 18.62 -24.61 39.84
C THR A 351 19.20 -24.00 41.12
N ALA A 352 19.01 -22.69 41.32
CA ALA A 352 19.51 -22.01 42.54
C ALA A 352 18.82 -22.47 43.84
N SER A 353 17.65 -23.12 43.75
CA SER A 353 16.96 -23.71 44.92
C SER A 353 17.20 -25.23 45.05
N GLY A 354 18.10 -25.84 44.28
CA GLY A 354 18.41 -27.25 44.37
C GLY A 354 17.36 -28.19 43.74
N GLN A 355 16.35 -27.66 43.06
CA GLN A 355 15.27 -28.43 42.41
C GLN A 355 15.72 -28.87 40.97
N ALA A 356 16.79 -29.61 40.91
CA ALA A 356 17.48 -29.93 39.64
C ALA A 356 16.60 -30.64 38.60
N ASN A 357 15.75 -31.57 39.01
CA ASN A 357 14.90 -32.34 38.10
C ASN A 357 13.88 -31.42 37.34
N GLU A 358 13.23 -30.53 38.07
CA GLU A 358 12.29 -29.57 37.47
C GLU A 358 13.04 -28.53 36.61
N ALA A 359 14.19 -28.04 37.07
CA ALA A 359 15.05 -27.12 36.35
C ALA A 359 15.45 -27.63 34.98
N VAL A 360 15.81 -28.91 34.86
CA VAL A 360 16.19 -29.56 33.60
C VAL A 360 15.03 -29.57 32.60
N LEU A 361 13.79 -29.78 33.05
CA LEU A 361 12.63 -29.76 32.16
C LEU A 361 12.45 -28.37 31.56
N HIS A 362 12.52 -27.33 32.38
CA HIS A 362 12.40 -25.95 31.92
C HIS A 362 13.59 -25.52 31.05
N TYR A 363 14.82 -25.99 31.33
CA TYR A 363 15.97 -25.73 30.48
C TYR A 363 15.80 -26.35 29.08
N LYS A 364 15.32 -27.61 28.99
CA LYS A 364 15.02 -28.24 27.68
C LYS A 364 13.97 -27.46 26.90
N ALA A 365 12.88 -27.02 27.54
CA ALA A 365 11.84 -26.21 26.92
C ALA A 365 12.39 -24.85 26.47
N TRP A 366 13.20 -24.19 27.29
CA TRP A 366 13.87 -22.95 26.91
C TRP A 366 14.75 -23.12 25.68
N ARG A 367 15.61 -24.17 25.62
CA ARG A 367 16.46 -24.42 24.45
C ARG A 367 15.67 -24.62 23.16
N LEU A 368 14.58 -25.38 23.23
CA LEU A 368 13.70 -25.58 22.08
C LEU A 368 13.09 -24.26 21.61
N LEU A 369 12.54 -23.49 22.51
CA LEU A 369 11.94 -22.18 22.21
C LEU A 369 12.98 -21.18 21.69
N ASP A 370 14.19 -21.20 22.24
CA ASP A 370 15.29 -20.34 21.78
C ASP A 370 15.68 -20.63 20.33
N SER A 371 15.76 -21.92 19.95
CA SER A 371 16.00 -22.31 18.56
C SER A 371 14.89 -21.88 17.61
N ILE A 372 13.62 -21.95 18.05
CA ILE A 372 12.46 -21.51 17.27
C ILE A 372 12.50 -19.98 17.06
N VAL A 373 12.80 -19.23 18.12
CA VAL A 373 12.88 -17.74 18.03
C VAL A 373 14.01 -17.33 17.10
N GLN A 374 15.22 -17.95 17.22
CA GLN A 374 16.36 -17.66 16.35
C GLN A 374 16.05 -17.99 14.88
N ALA A 375 15.39 -19.12 14.61
CA ALA A 375 14.97 -19.50 13.26
C ALA A 375 13.97 -18.50 12.69
N ARG A 376 13.03 -18.01 13.49
CA ARG A 376 12.06 -16.98 13.10
C ARG A 376 12.72 -15.65 12.80
N GLU A 377 13.63 -15.18 13.64
CA GLU A 377 14.40 -13.95 13.41
C GLU A 377 15.26 -14.02 12.13
N ALA A 378 15.87 -15.19 11.85
CA ALA A 378 16.60 -15.42 10.61
C ALA A 378 15.67 -15.39 9.38
N GLN A 379 14.47 -15.98 9.50
CA GLN A 379 13.47 -15.97 8.44
C GLN A 379 12.94 -14.55 8.19
N GLU A 380 12.69 -13.76 9.23
CA GLU A 380 12.26 -12.36 9.11
C GLU A 380 13.31 -11.53 8.37
N LYS A 381 14.59 -11.68 8.69
CA LYS A 381 15.70 -11.03 7.95
C LYS A 381 15.75 -11.44 6.48
N LEU A 382 15.55 -12.73 6.19
CA LEU A 382 15.52 -13.20 4.81
C LEU A 382 14.35 -12.59 4.04
N LEU A 383 13.17 -12.52 4.66
CA LEU A 383 11.99 -11.88 4.07
C LEU A 383 12.22 -10.38 3.83
N GLU A 384 12.90 -9.68 4.73
CA GLU A 384 13.28 -8.27 4.57
C GLU A 384 14.20 -8.07 3.35
N ILE A 385 15.22 -8.90 3.21
CA ILE A 385 16.13 -8.88 2.04
C ILE A 385 15.36 -9.17 0.75
N GLN A 386 14.50 -10.18 0.75
CA GLN A 386 13.68 -10.53 -0.40
C GLN A 386 12.71 -9.41 -0.76
N ALA A 387 12.07 -8.79 0.21
CA ALA A 387 11.15 -7.67 0.01
C ALA A 387 11.87 -6.45 -0.58
N SER A 388 13.08 -6.15 -0.13
CA SER A 388 13.92 -5.09 -0.71
C SER A 388 14.24 -5.38 -2.17
N TYR A 389 14.65 -6.60 -2.50
CA TYR A 389 14.93 -7.03 -3.88
C TYR A 389 13.69 -6.96 -4.77
N ASP A 390 12.55 -7.47 -4.30
CA ASP A 390 11.28 -7.44 -5.05
C ASP A 390 10.79 -6.00 -5.28
N SER A 391 10.99 -5.12 -4.30
CA SER A 391 10.68 -3.69 -4.41
C SER A 391 11.51 -3.02 -5.51
N GLU A 392 12.83 -3.25 -5.54
CA GLU A 392 13.69 -2.73 -6.60
C GLU A 392 13.31 -3.29 -7.97
N HIS A 393 12.98 -4.57 -8.05
CA HIS A 393 12.55 -5.21 -9.30
C HIS A 393 11.23 -4.60 -9.82
N LEU A 394 10.25 -4.39 -8.94
CA LEU A 394 8.99 -3.73 -9.28
C LEU A 394 9.21 -2.28 -9.73
N GLN A 395 10.10 -1.55 -9.07
CA GLN A 395 10.44 -0.19 -9.45
C GLN A 395 11.11 -0.14 -10.84
N ARG A 396 12.10 -0.99 -11.11
CA ARG A 396 12.77 -1.10 -12.43
C ARG A 396 11.79 -1.51 -13.53
N LYS A 397 10.85 -2.41 -13.23
CA LYS A 397 9.78 -2.80 -14.17
C LYS A 397 8.86 -1.62 -14.48
N SER A 398 8.50 -0.83 -13.47
CA SER A 398 7.70 0.39 -13.64
C SER A 398 8.41 1.41 -14.51
N GLU A 399 9.69 1.68 -14.25
CA GLU A 399 10.52 2.62 -15.02
C GLU A 399 10.65 2.17 -16.49
N ARG A 400 10.85 0.88 -16.77
CA ARG A 400 10.85 0.33 -18.13
C ARG A 400 9.52 0.54 -18.84
N LEU A 401 8.42 0.23 -18.18
CA LEU A 401 7.08 0.42 -18.77
C LEU A 401 6.78 1.90 -19.04
N GLU A 402 7.26 2.79 -18.20
CA GLU A 402 7.13 4.24 -18.39
C GLU A 402 7.98 4.69 -19.59
N PHE A 403 9.21 4.22 -19.72
CA PHE A 403 10.08 4.50 -20.85
C PHE A 403 9.49 3.98 -22.18
N GLU A 404 9.01 2.73 -22.22
CA GLU A 404 8.34 2.16 -23.41
C GLU A 404 7.11 3.00 -23.79
N LYS A 405 6.36 3.46 -22.82
CA LYS A 405 5.18 4.29 -23.04
C LYS A 405 5.53 5.66 -23.61
N ILE A 406 6.57 6.32 -23.10
CA ILE A 406 7.09 7.57 -23.64
C ILE A 406 7.54 7.36 -25.08
N LEU A 407 8.26 6.28 -25.38
CA LEU A 407 8.72 5.94 -26.72
C LEU A 407 7.55 5.75 -27.70
N LEU A 408 6.51 5.00 -27.29
CA LEU A 408 5.30 4.79 -28.08
C LEU A 408 4.53 6.09 -28.31
N GLN A 409 4.45 6.95 -27.31
CA GLN A 409 3.80 8.26 -27.42
C GLN A 409 4.54 9.17 -28.39
N THR A 410 5.87 9.27 -28.28
CA THR A 410 6.72 10.04 -29.19
C THR A 410 6.61 9.53 -30.64
N ARG A 411 6.54 8.20 -30.82
CA ARG A 411 6.32 7.59 -32.14
C ARG A 411 4.95 7.92 -32.72
N SER A 412 3.91 7.90 -31.88
CA SER A 412 2.55 8.29 -32.28
C SER A 412 2.48 9.77 -32.70
N GLU A 413 3.10 10.66 -31.91
CA GLU A 413 3.14 12.10 -32.22
C GLU A 413 3.89 12.39 -33.53
N ARG A 414 5.02 11.70 -33.78
CA ARG A 414 5.73 11.79 -35.08
C ARG A 414 4.86 11.32 -36.22
N LEU A 415 4.15 10.20 -36.10
CA LEU A 415 3.21 9.69 -37.09
C LEU A 415 2.07 10.68 -37.36
N HIS A 416 1.51 11.30 -36.35
CA HIS A 416 0.49 12.34 -36.53
C HIS A 416 1.05 13.57 -37.24
N ALA A 417 2.24 14.04 -36.89
CA ALA A 417 2.89 15.16 -37.54
C ALA A 417 3.18 14.87 -39.02
N THR A 418 3.68 13.66 -39.33
CA THR A 418 3.92 13.26 -40.73
C THR A 418 2.62 13.14 -41.53
N ASN A 419 1.55 12.61 -40.97
CA ASN A 419 0.24 12.53 -41.61
C ASN A 419 -0.36 13.92 -41.88
N LEU A 420 -0.19 14.86 -40.96
CA LEU A 420 -0.62 16.25 -41.12
C LEU A 420 0.17 16.95 -42.25
N ALA A 421 1.50 16.73 -42.32
CA ALA A 421 2.35 17.27 -43.37
C ALA A 421 1.99 16.72 -44.75
N LEU A 422 1.70 15.41 -44.87
CA LEU A 422 1.23 14.78 -46.11
C LEU A 422 -0.14 15.31 -46.55
N ALA A 423 -1.07 15.49 -45.58
CA ALA A 423 -2.37 16.07 -45.90
C ALA A 423 -2.25 17.52 -46.38
N GLY A 424 -1.38 18.32 -45.77
CA GLY A 424 -1.07 19.68 -46.21
C GLY A 424 -0.46 19.73 -47.62
N ALA A 425 0.48 18.84 -47.94
CA ALA A 425 1.08 18.72 -49.25
C ALA A 425 0.04 18.34 -50.34
N LEU A 426 -0.87 17.40 -50.02
CA LEU A 426 -1.99 17.03 -50.90
C LEU A 426 -2.93 18.20 -51.18
N LEU A 427 -3.31 18.97 -50.16
CA LEU A 427 -4.16 20.14 -50.30
C LEU A 427 -3.48 21.23 -51.19
N LEU A 428 -2.17 21.43 -50.99
CA LEU A 428 -1.37 22.38 -51.77
C LEU A 428 -1.29 21.96 -53.24
N SER A 429 -1.09 20.68 -53.54
CA SER A 429 -1.06 20.14 -54.90
C SER A 429 -2.42 20.26 -55.60
N LEU A 430 -3.52 20.06 -54.88
CA LEU A 430 -4.90 20.29 -55.35
C LEU A 430 -5.13 21.75 -55.68
N ALA A 431 -4.73 22.67 -54.81
CA ALA A 431 -4.87 24.12 -55.02
C ALA A 431 -4.07 24.59 -56.24
N VAL A 432 -2.84 24.10 -56.40
CA VAL A 432 -2.03 24.38 -57.60
C VAL A 432 -2.70 23.83 -58.87
N GLY A 433 -3.23 22.61 -58.83
CA GLY A 433 -3.98 22.00 -59.92
C GLY A 433 -5.21 22.84 -60.36
N VAL A 434 -5.98 23.33 -59.38
CA VAL A 434 -7.14 24.21 -59.62
C VAL A 434 -6.70 25.54 -60.25
N LEU A 435 -5.62 26.15 -59.73
CA LEU A 435 -5.09 27.41 -60.30
C LEU A 435 -4.61 27.22 -61.75
N LEU A 436 -3.91 26.14 -62.06
CA LEU A 436 -3.46 25.81 -63.42
C LEU A 436 -4.66 25.59 -64.37
N PHE A 437 -5.70 24.91 -63.89
CA PHE A 437 -6.93 24.70 -64.64
C PHE A 437 -7.60 26.03 -64.97
N TYR A 438 -7.77 26.95 -64.04
CA TYR A 438 -8.36 28.26 -64.28
C TYR A 438 -7.47 29.10 -65.20
N ARG A 439 -6.16 29.05 -65.07
CA ARG A 439 -5.22 29.73 -65.97
C ARG A 439 -5.35 29.22 -67.41
N GLN A 440 -5.45 27.90 -67.59
CA GLN A 440 -5.61 27.26 -68.91
C GLN A 440 -6.96 27.63 -69.54
N LYS A 441 -8.02 27.68 -68.75
CA LYS A 441 -9.36 28.11 -69.17
C LYS A 441 -9.35 29.59 -69.60
N ALA A 442 -8.68 30.46 -68.84
CA ALA A 442 -8.56 31.88 -69.20
C ALA A 442 -7.76 32.11 -70.47
N LEU A 443 -6.71 31.32 -70.74
CA LEU A 443 -5.95 31.37 -71.98
C LEU A 443 -6.83 30.94 -73.15
N ARG A 444 -7.54 29.82 -73.10
CA ARG A 444 -8.46 29.34 -74.15
C ARG A 444 -9.56 30.36 -74.47
N ASN A 445 -10.10 31.04 -73.46
CA ASN A 445 -11.12 32.08 -73.69
C ASN A 445 -10.53 33.34 -74.36
N ARG A 446 -9.25 33.66 -74.12
CA ARG A 446 -8.53 34.74 -74.90
C ARG A 446 -8.30 34.40 -76.32
N ASP A 447 -7.91 33.17 -76.66
CA ASP A 447 -7.72 32.72 -77.98
C ASP A 447 -9.02 32.71 -78.81
N GLN A 448 -10.17 32.38 -78.18
CA GLN A 448 -11.52 32.43 -78.76
C GLN A 448 -12.08 33.83 -78.99
N GLN A 449 -11.48 34.85 -78.37
CA GLN A 449 -11.89 36.27 -78.55
C GLN A 449 -10.99 37.02 -79.59
N ALA A 450 -9.90 36.38 -80.05
CA ALA A 450 -8.93 36.94 -81.01
C ALA A 450 -9.16 36.47 -82.44
N ASP A 451 -10.00 35.42 -82.62
CA ASP A 451 -10.53 34.99 -83.95
C ASP A 451 -11.92 35.64 -84.16
#